data_c953b68e7ffbca5c665448f65d4df0f6
#
_entry.id   c953b68e7ffbca5c665448f65d4df0f6
#
_cell.length_a   1.000
_cell.length_b   1.000
_cell.length_c   1.000
_cell.angle_alpha   90.00
_cell.angle_beta   90.00
_cell.angle_gamma   90.00
#
_symmetry.space_group_name_H-M   'P 1'
#
loop_
_entity.id
_entity.type
_entity.pdbx_description
1 polymer ?
#
loop_
_entity_poly.entity_id
_entity_poly.type
_entity_poly.pdbx_seq_one_letter_code
_entity_poly.pdbx_strand_id
1 'polypeptide(L)'
;MSFQHFTLTILTVLALAIGQILFKLAARGLAGTEPLIQQILVNHYLWVALAVYGVATAFWIGLLRQIPLHIAYPFVALAFLFVPLLGHWVLDEPLRWQSLLGALVIVVGVWISVGLE
;
A
#
# COMPACT_ATOMS: atom_id res chain seq x y z
N MET A 1 -9.80 -8.99 17.37
CA MET A 1 -10.23 -8.55 16.04
C MET A 1 -11.10 -9.63 15.42
N SER A 2 -12.26 -9.27 14.89
CA SER A 2 -13.14 -10.23 14.24
C SER A 2 -12.59 -10.59 12.85
N PHE A 3 -13.06 -11.71 12.29
CA PHE A 3 -12.69 -12.12 10.94
C PHE A 3 -13.05 -11.03 9.92
N GLN A 4 -14.21 -10.40 10.10
CA GLN A 4 -14.63 -9.31 9.21
C GLN A 4 -13.67 -8.13 9.26
N HIS A 5 -13.27 -7.70 10.46
CA HIS A 5 -12.30 -6.61 10.60
C HIS A 5 -10.94 -6.99 10.04
N PHE A 6 -10.51 -8.22 10.24
CA PHE A 6 -9.26 -8.72 9.68
C PHE A 6 -9.28 -8.63 8.14
N THR A 7 -10.35 -9.14 7.53
CA THR A 7 -10.49 -9.12 6.07
C THR A 7 -10.50 -7.69 5.53
N LEU A 8 -11.27 -6.80 6.16
CA LEU A 8 -11.34 -5.40 5.73
C LEU A 8 -9.99 -4.70 5.89
N THR A 9 -9.25 -5.01 6.95
CA THR A 9 -7.92 -4.43 7.15
C THR A 9 -6.96 -4.88 6.06
N ILE A 10 -6.93 -6.16 5.74
CA ILE A 10 -6.08 -6.70 4.66
C ILE A 10 -6.44 -6.06 3.33
N LEU A 11 -7.73 -5.98 2.99
CA LEU A 11 -8.17 -5.37 1.74
C LEU A 11 -7.80 -3.89 1.67
N THR A 12 -7.91 -3.17 2.79
CA THR A 12 -7.54 -1.76 2.84
C THR A 12 -6.03 -1.58 2.61
N VAL A 13 -5.21 -2.41 3.26
CA VAL A 13 -3.75 -2.36 3.07
C VAL A 13 -3.39 -2.72 1.63
N LEU A 14 -4.06 -3.70 1.04
CA LEU A 14 -3.84 -4.05 -0.36
C LEU A 14 -4.20 -2.87 -1.28
N ALA A 15 -5.30 -2.16 -1.00
CA ALA A 15 -5.69 -0.98 -1.78
C ALA A 15 -4.64 0.13 -1.64
N LEU A 16 -4.09 0.34 -0.45
CA LEU A 16 -3.00 1.29 -0.24
C LEU A 16 -1.76 0.89 -1.06
N ALA A 17 -1.45 -0.40 -1.11
CA ALA A 17 -0.33 -0.91 -1.90
C ALA A 17 -0.56 -0.68 -3.40
N ILE A 18 -1.77 -0.89 -3.89
CA ILE A 18 -2.13 -0.60 -5.28
C ILE A 18 -1.94 0.89 -5.57
N GLY A 19 -2.33 1.75 -4.64
CA GLY A 19 -2.10 3.19 -4.75
C GLY A 19 -0.62 3.52 -4.90
N GLN A 20 0.26 2.82 -4.19
CA GLN A 20 1.70 3.03 -4.30
C GLN A 20 2.22 2.66 -5.70
N ILE A 21 1.72 1.59 -6.29
CA ILE A 21 2.09 1.22 -7.67
C ILE A 21 1.63 2.31 -8.65
N LEU A 22 0.44 2.85 -8.46
CA LEU A 22 -0.07 3.93 -9.28
C LEU A 22 0.76 5.21 -9.11
N PHE A 23 1.22 5.52 -7.88
CA PHE A 23 2.13 6.64 -7.66
C PHE A 23 3.45 6.45 -8.39
N LYS A 24 3.97 5.22 -8.45
CA LYS A 24 5.19 4.94 -9.20
C LYS A 24 4.98 5.17 -10.69
N LEU A 25 3.86 4.71 -11.25
CA LEU A 25 3.51 4.97 -12.65
C LEU A 25 3.36 6.46 -12.92
N ALA A 26 2.75 7.19 -11.97
CA ALA A 26 2.63 8.65 -12.07
C ALA A 26 4.02 9.31 -12.06
N ALA A 27 4.91 8.85 -11.17
CA ALA A 27 6.26 9.41 -11.08
C ALA A 27 7.05 9.22 -12.37
N ARG A 28 6.87 8.10 -13.06
CA ARG A 28 7.50 7.88 -14.36
C ARG A 28 7.03 8.90 -15.41
N GLY A 29 5.80 9.38 -15.29
CA GLY A 29 5.24 10.39 -16.18
C GLY A 29 5.71 11.80 -15.90
N LEU A 30 6.47 12.03 -14.83
CA LEU A 30 6.97 13.37 -14.47
C LEU A 30 8.41 13.62 -14.95
N ALA A 31 8.88 12.82 -15.93
CA ALA A 31 10.24 12.93 -16.42
C ALA A 31 10.39 13.87 -17.62
N GLY A 32 9.34 14.57 -18.04
CA GLY A 32 9.35 15.46 -19.20
C GLY A 32 10.05 16.79 -18.93
N THR A 33 10.23 17.58 -20.00
CA THR A 33 10.87 18.90 -19.94
C THR A 33 9.90 20.04 -19.73
N GLU A 34 8.58 19.76 -19.74
CA GLU A 34 7.55 20.76 -19.57
C GLU A 34 7.48 21.23 -18.10
N PRO A 35 6.84 22.39 -17.82
CA PRO A 35 6.68 22.84 -16.43
C PRO A 35 6.03 21.75 -15.58
N LEU A 36 6.53 21.58 -14.35
CA LEU A 36 6.08 20.53 -13.44
C LEU A 36 4.56 20.58 -13.22
N ILE A 37 4.01 21.79 -13.08
CA ILE A 37 2.57 21.94 -12.83
C ILE A 37 1.74 21.41 -14.00
N GLN A 38 2.20 21.61 -15.23
CA GLN A 38 1.53 21.08 -16.40
C GLN A 38 1.63 19.55 -16.45
N GLN A 39 2.80 19.00 -16.13
CA GLN A 39 2.98 17.54 -16.06
C GLN A 39 2.04 16.90 -15.05
N ILE A 40 1.88 17.54 -13.89
CA ILE A 40 0.97 17.07 -12.84
C ILE A 40 -0.47 17.09 -13.32
N LEU A 41 -0.90 18.17 -13.95
CA LEU A 41 -2.30 18.33 -14.36
C LEU A 41 -2.71 17.33 -15.42
N VAL A 42 -1.80 16.92 -16.31
CA VAL A 42 -2.11 15.96 -17.39
C VAL A 42 -1.79 14.50 -17.02
N ASN A 43 -1.26 14.27 -15.82
CA ASN A 43 -0.84 12.93 -15.40
C ASN A 43 -2.04 12.16 -14.83
N HIS A 44 -2.69 11.38 -15.68
CA HIS A 44 -3.88 10.64 -15.26
C HIS A 44 -3.57 9.56 -14.22
N TYR A 45 -2.37 8.96 -14.25
CA TYR A 45 -1.97 8.01 -13.20
C TYR A 45 -1.95 8.66 -11.82
N LEU A 46 -1.49 9.91 -11.74
CA LEU A 46 -1.46 10.63 -10.48
C LEU A 46 -2.88 10.82 -9.92
N TRP A 47 -3.81 11.25 -10.76
CA TRP A 47 -5.18 11.49 -10.32
C TRP A 47 -5.89 10.20 -9.93
N VAL A 48 -5.67 9.11 -10.67
CA VAL A 48 -6.21 7.80 -10.31
C VAL A 48 -5.59 7.31 -8.99
N ALA A 49 -4.28 7.50 -8.82
CA ALA A 49 -3.59 7.11 -7.59
C ALA A 49 -4.16 7.85 -6.38
N LEU A 50 -4.38 9.16 -6.51
CA LEU A 50 -4.97 9.96 -5.44
C LEU A 50 -6.39 9.50 -5.11
N ALA A 51 -7.19 9.16 -6.13
CA ALA A 51 -8.54 8.66 -5.91
C ALA A 51 -8.53 7.32 -5.17
N VAL A 52 -7.71 6.37 -5.61
CA VAL A 52 -7.59 5.05 -4.99
C VAL A 52 -7.08 5.19 -3.55
N TYR A 53 -6.03 5.97 -3.37
CA TYR A 53 -5.43 6.16 -2.05
C TYR A 53 -6.39 6.89 -1.11
N GLY A 54 -7.13 7.87 -1.63
CA GLY A 54 -8.13 8.60 -0.85
C GLY A 54 -9.27 7.71 -0.39
N VAL A 55 -9.78 6.85 -1.27
CA VAL A 55 -10.83 5.89 -0.90
C VAL A 55 -10.30 4.89 0.14
N ALA A 56 -9.09 4.38 -0.07
CA ALA A 56 -8.46 3.46 0.89
C ALA A 56 -8.27 4.15 2.25
N THR A 57 -7.90 5.42 2.26
CA THR A 57 -7.75 6.18 3.50
C THR A 57 -9.10 6.33 4.22
N ALA A 58 -10.18 6.54 3.48
CA ALA A 58 -11.51 6.61 4.06
C ALA A 58 -11.89 5.29 4.74
N PHE A 59 -11.61 4.15 4.09
CA PHE A 59 -11.81 2.84 4.71
C PHE A 59 -10.91 2.65 5.94
N TRP A 60 -9.67 3.12 5.86
CA TRP A 60 -8.74 3.05 6.99
C TRP A 60 -9.29 3.82 8.20
N ILE A 61 -9.77 5.02 7.99
CA ILE A 61 -10.37 5.81 9.06
C ILE A 61 -11.59 5.10 9.64
N GLY A 62 -12.42 4.49 8.78
CA GLY A 62 -13.56 3.71 9.23
C GLY A 62 -13.15 2.53 10.11
N LEU A 63 -12.07 1.85 9.76
CA LEU A 63 -11.54 0.75 10.58
C LEU A 63 -11.02 1.26 11.92
N LEU A 64 -10.35 2.40 11.94
CA LEU A 64 -9.79 2.98 13.17
C LEU A 64 -10.88 3.40 14.16
N ARG A 65 -12.11 3.57 13.71
CA ARG A 65 -13.24 3.82 14.61
C ARG A 65 -13.58 2.61 15.46
N GLN A 66 -13.20 1.42 15.01
CA GLN A 66 -13.60 0.16 15.64
C GLN A 66 -12.42 -0.66 16.16
N ILE A 67 -11.23 -0.39 15.68
CA ILE A 67 -10.02 -1.15 16.00
C ILE A 67 -8.97 -0.20 16.57
N PRO A 68 -8.33 -0.55 17.71
CA PRO A 68 -7.24 0.26 18.25
C PRO A 68 -6.10 0.40 17.23
N LEU A 69 -5.47 1.56 17.21
CA LEU A 69 -4.39 1.84 16.26
C LEU A 69 -3.21 0.88 16.42
N HIS A 70 -2.87 0.51 17.67
CA HIS A 70 -1.75 -0.40 17.91
C HIS A 70 -1.99 -1.81 17.39
N ILE A 71 -3.26 -2.18 17.16
CA ILE A 71 -3.65 -3.45 16.54
C ILE A 71 -3.70 -3.30 15.01
N ALA A 72 -4.30 -2.22 14.53
CA ALA A 72 -4.49 -2.02 13.08
C ALA A 72 -3.20 -1.65 12.37
N TYR A 73 -2.36 -0.81 12.97
CA TYR A 73 -1.21 -0.25 12.28
C TYR A 73 -0.16 -1.28 11.85
N PRO A 74 0.13 -2.33 12.64
CA PRO A 74 1.08 -3.36 12.17
C PRO A 74 0.68 -3.99 10.84
N PHE A 75 -0.62 -4.04 10.51
CA PHE A 75 -1.07 -4.58 9.23
C PHE A 75 -0.61 -3.75 8.05
N VAL A 76 -0.35 -2.45 8.23
CA VAL A 76 0.20 -1.59 7.18
C VAL A 76 1.58 -2.11 6.74
N ALA A 77 2.32 -2.75 7.65
CA ALA A 77 3.61 -3.34 7.32
C ALA A 77 3.50 -4.46 6.28
N LEU A 78 2.32 -5.06 6.09
CA LEU A 78 2.10 -6.05 5.03
C LEU A 78 2.26 -5.44 3.63
N ALA A 79 2.22 -4.11 3.51
CA ALA A 79 2.55 -3.45 2.25
C ALA A 79 3.98 -3.77 1.81
N PHE A 80 4.89 -4.06 2.74
CA PHE A 80 6.24 -4.50 2.42
C PHE A 80 6.27 -5.85 1.70
N LEU A 81 5.20 -6.63 1.79
CA LEU A 81 5.02 -7.84 1.00
C LEU A 81 4.27 -7.53 -0.30
N PHE A 82 3.19 -6.78 -0.23
CA PHE A 82 2.34 -6.50 -1.39
C PHE A 82 3.03 -5.63 -2.43
N VAL A 83 3.71 -4.56 -2.01
CA VAL A 83 4.33 -3.61 -2.95
C VAL A 83 5.42 -4.26 -3.79
N PRO A 84 6.38 -5.02 -3.23
CA PRO A 84 7.37 -5.70 -4.07
C PRO A 84 6.75 -6.70 -5.05
N LEU A 85 5.74 -7.46 -4.63
CA LEU A 85 5.08 -8.42 -5.51
C LEU A 85 4.36 -7.72 -6.65
N LEU A 86 3.60 -6.67 -6.34
CA LEU A 86 2.89 -5.89 -7.36
C LEU A 86 3.89 -5.15 -8.27
N GLY A 87 4.97 -4.64 -7.70
CA GLY A 87 6.01 -3.98 -8.47
C GLY A 87 6.65 -4.91 -9.48
N HIS A 88 6.90 -6.16 -9.08
CA HIS A 88 7.44 -7.16 -9.99
C HIS A 88 6.48 -7.46 -11.14
N TRP A 89 5.20 -7.66 -10.85
CA TRP A 89 4.22 -8.05 -11.86
C TRP A 89 3.77 -6.89 -12.75
N VAL A 90 3.66 -5.69 -12.21
CA VAL A 90 3.11 -4.54 -12.93
C VAL A 90 4.20 -3.65 -13.51
N LEU A 91 5.30 -3.45 -12.77
CA LEU A 91 6.35 -2.51 -13.13
C LEU A 91 7.60 -3.20 -13.69
N ASP A 92 7.60 -4.53 -13.77
CA ASP A 92 8.75 -5.33 -14.18
C ASP A 92 10.00 -5.07 -13.33
N GLU A 93 9.81 -4.68 -12.07
CA GLU A 93 10.93 -4.50 -11.17
C GLU A 93 11.46 -5.86 -10.70
N PRO A 94 12.79 -5.99 -10.47
CA PRO A 94 13.36 -7.27 -10.04
C PRO A 94 12.84 -7.66 -8.66
N LEU A 95 12.48 -8.93 -8.50
CA LEU A 95 12.04 -9.47 -7.23
C LEU A 95 13.22 -10.20 -6.60
N ARG A 96 13.83 -9.57 -5.62
CA ARG A 96 15.02 -10.10 -4.97
C ARG A 96 14.63 -11.01 -3.81
N TRP A 97 15.37 -12.12 -3.63
CA TRP A 97 15.10 -13.03 -2.52
C TRP A 97 15.31 -12.36 -1.15
N GLN A 98 16.23 -11.39 -1.06
CA GLN A 98 16.44 -10.63 0.18
C GLN A 98 15.18 -9.85 0.57
N SER A 99 14.51 -9.27 -0.43
CA SER A 99 13.25 -8.56 -0.19
C SER A 99 12.15 -9.48 0.31
N LEU A 100 12.08 -10.70 -0.26
CA LEU A 100 11.12 -11.69 0.18
C LEU A 100 11.43 -12.19 1.59
N LEU A 101 12.71 -12.40 1.91
CA LEU A 101 13.10 -12.79 3.25
C LEU A 101 12.75 -11.71 4.27
N GLY A 102 13.07 -10.44 3.96
CA GLY A 102 12.71 -9.32 4.83
C GLY A 102 11.20 -9.19 5.01
N ALA A 103 10.43 -9.36 3.93
CA ALA A 103 8.98 -9.33 4.00
C ALA A 103 8.43 -10.44 4.89
N LEU A 104 9.03 -11.64 4.83
CA LEU A 104 8.64 -12.74 5.69
C LEU A 104 8.86 -12.41 7.17
N VAL A 105 9.99 -11.81 7.49
CA VAL A 105 10.29 -11.36 8.87
C VAL A 105 9.27 -10.33 9.33
N ILE A 106 8.91 -9.40 8.45
CA ILE A 106 7.89 -8.38 8.75
C ILE A 106 6.53 -9.05 9.03
N VAL A 107 6.13 -10.02 8.22
CA VAL A 107 4.87 -10.75 8.42
C VAL A 107 4.85 -11.45 9.79
N VAL A 108 5.97 -12.07 10.16
CA VAL A 108 6.11 -12.69 11.48
C VAL A 108 5.97 -11.62 12.56
N GLY A 109 6.62 -10.46 12.39
CA GLY A 109 6.49 -9.35 13.34
C GLY A 109 5.06 -8.86 13.50
N VAL A 110 4.32 -8.75 12.40
CA VAL A 110 2.90 -8.37 12.43
C VAL A 110 2.10 -9.40 13.23
N TRP A 111 2.34 -10.68 12.97
CA TRP A 111 1.64 -11.75 13.67
C TRP A 111 1.92 -11.70 15.18
N ILE A 112 3.17 -11.50 15.56
CA ILE A 112 3.54 -11.36 16.97
C ILE A 112 2.83 -10.16 17.60
N SER A 113 2.80 -9.03 16.89
CA SER A 113 2.20 -7.80 17.41
C SER A 113 0.71 -7.92 17.65
N VAL A 114 0.00 -8.70 16.85
CA VAL A 114 -1.46 -8.80 16.88
C VAL A 114 -1.92 -10.11 17.50
N GLY A 115 -1.26 -11.20 17.17
CA GLY A 115 -1.71 -12.56 17.51
C GLY A 115 -1.34 -13.03 18.90
N LEU A 116 -0.39 -12.36 19.56
CA LEU A 116 0.05 -12.73 20.90
C LEU A 116 -0.63 -11.93 22.02
N GLU A 117 -1.60 -11.15 21.69
CA GLU A 117 -2.39 -10.42 22.70
C GLU A 117 -3.23 -11.34 23.56
#